data_0216ffa8090513a219679ff93d8172eb
#
_entry.id   0216ffa8090513a219679ff93d8172eb
#
_cell.length_a   1.000
_cell.length_b   1.000
_cell.length_c   1.000
_cell.angle_alpha   90.00
_cell.angle_beta   90.00
_cell.angle_gamma   90.00
#
_symmetry.space_group_name_H-M   'P 1'
#
loop_
_entity.id
_entity.type
_entity.pdbx_description
1 polymer ?
#
loop_
_entity_poly.entity_id
_entity_poly.type
_entity_poly.pdbx_seq_one_letter_code
_entity_poly.pdbx_strand_id
1 'polypeptide(L)'
;MAGRKEEASQCTARTSEGFEGPNARASNMRVEFPFVNERSSLFGIVSRPVAKIILERKFIQWMYVDSGADITLIPLSVGKLIGLHRTRKDRLERIFGVGQSSVPIVIKRVHMQLGKTRFQARLAWSQIEDVPLLLGRIDVFRFFDVTLKEKAHVTVFTR
;
A
#
# COMPACT_ATOMS: atom_id res chain seq x y z
N MET A 1 8.62 -43.75 -30.22
CA MET A 1 9.45 -43.28 -29.10
C MET A 1 10.16 -42.02 -29.53
N ALA A 2 9.72 -40.88 -29.14
CA ALA A 2 10.37 -39.60 -29.44
C ALA A 2 10.38 -38.79 -28.14
N GLY A 3 11.57 -38.64 -27.54
CA GLY A 3 11.80 -37.90 -26.32
C GLY A 3 11.72 -36.38 -26.58
N ARG A 4 10.92 -35.66 -25.81
CA ARG A 4 10.95 -34.21 -25.73
C ARG A 4 12.08 -33.79 -24.82
N LYS A 5 12.99 -32.99 -25.36
CA LYS A 5 14.01 -32.27 -24.59
C LYS A 5 13.36 -30.99 -24.06
N GLU A 6 13.41 -30.82 -22.74
CA GLU A 6 13.12 -29.53 -22.07
C GLU A 6 14.30 -28.59 -22.29
N GLU A 7 14.03 -27.47 -22.94
CA GLU A 7 14.98 -26.35 -23.02
C GLU A 7 14.79 -25.45 -21.79
N ALA A 8 15.77 -25.46 -20.91
CA ALA A 8 15.87 -24.52 -19.82
C ALA A 8 16.30 -23.14 -20.38
N SER A 9 15.39 -22.17 -20.34
CA SER A 9 15.66 -20.78 -20.69
C SER A 9 16.57 -20.13 -19.67
N GLN A 10 17.81 -19.86 -20.03
CA GLN A 10 18.76 -19.07 -19.24
C GLN A 10 18.37 -17.60 -19.31
N CYS A 11 17.98 -17.06 -18.15
CA CYS A 11 17.77 -15.62 -17.98
C CYS A 11 19.13 -14.93 -17.87
N THR A 12 19.62 -14.35 -18.97
CA THR A 12 20.83 -13.52 -18.97
C THR A 12 20.49 -12.14 -18.43
N ALA A 13 21.12 -11.78 -17.30
CA ALA A 13 21.09 -10.43 -16.76
C ALA A 13 21.76 -9.46 -17.76
N ARG A 14 21.00 -8.53 -18.32
CA ARG A 14 21.53 -7.39 -19.06
C ARG A 14 21.96 -6.31 -18.08
N THR A 15 23.23 -6.01 -18.04
CA THR A 15 23.79 -4.79 -17.45
C THR A 15 23.28 -3.59 -18.24
N SER A 16 22.45 -2.76 -17.61
CA SER A 16 22.01 -1.49 -18.16
C SER A 16 23.04 -0.42 -17.81
N GLU A 17 23.73 0.07 -18.83
CA GLU A 17 24.53 1.29 -18.78
C GLU A 17 23.64 2.51 -18.47
N GLY A 18 24.25 3.47 -17.77
CA GLY A 18 23.62 4.58 -17.12
C GLY A 18 22.77 5.50 -18.01
N PHE A 19 21.68 5.91 -17.45
CA PHE A 19 20.97 7.12 -17.84
C PHE A 19 21.00 8.08 -16.64
N GLU A 20 22.00 8.95 -16.63
CA GLU A 20 22.04 10.08 -15.71
C GLU A 20 21.01 11.14 -16.18
N GLY A 21 19.84 11.16 -15.55
CA GLY A 21 18.87 12.24 -15.65
C GLY A 21 19.20 13.37 -14.66
N PRO A 22 18.71 14.61 -14.90
CA PRO A 22 19.19 15.80 -14.22
C PRO A 22 18.93 15.81 -12.72
N ASN A 23 19.93 16.22 -11.96
CA ASN A 23 20.04 16.46 -10.53
C ASN A 23 18.78 17.11 -9.91
N ALA A 24 17.80 16.31 -9.47
CA ALA A 24 16.90 16.69 -8.42
C ALA A 24 17.56 16.27 -7.10
N ARG A 25 17.97 17.21 -6.25
CA ARG A 25 18.44 16.96 -4.89
C ARG A 25 17.39 16.05 -4.21
N ALA A 26 17.69 14.77 -4.14
CA ALA A 26 16.89 13.80 -3.40
C ALA A 26 16.87 14.27 -1.95
N SER A 27 15.77 14.84 -1.50
CA SER A 27 15.58 15.12 -0.09
C SER A 27 15.56 13.77 0.61
N ASN A 28 16.62 13.47 1.33
CA ASN A 28 16.78 12.21 2.07
C ASN A 28 15.71 12.16 3.18
N MET A 29 14.49 11.81 2.78
CA MET A 29 13.37 11.74 3.71
C MET A 29 13.43 10.41 4.43
N ARG A 30 13.46 10.46 5.75
CA ARG A 30 13.27 9.31 6.62
C ARG A 30 12.17 9.64 7.61
N VAL A 31 11.20 8.76 7.74
CA VAL A 31 10.15 8.85 8.76
C VAL A 31 9.92 7.47 9.36
N GLU A 32 9.68 7.45 10.67
CA GLU A 32 9.49 6.22 11.44
C GLU A 32 8.14 6.28 12.17
N PHE A 33 7.49 5.12 12.23
CA PHE A 33 6.24 4.94 12.97
C PHE A 33 6.38 3.73 13.88
N PRO A 34 6.08 3.84 15.16
CA PRO A 34 6.05 2.69 16.05
C PRO A 34 4.91 1.73 15.64
N PHE A 35 5.10 0.44 15.86
CA PHE A 35 4.04 -0.53 15.72
C PHE A 35 2.92 -0.27 16.72
N VAL A 36 1.72 -0.67 16.38
CA VAL A 36 0.56 -0.59 17.27
C VAL A 36 0.27 -1.97 17.86
N ASN A 37 0.09 -2.01 19.18
CA ASN A 37 -0.30 -3.23 19.87
C ASN A 37 -1.80 -3.41 19.81
N GLU A 38 -2.24 -4.58 19.33
CA GLU A 38 -3.65 -4.94 19.19
C GLU A 38 -3.93 -6.31 19.76
N ARG A 39 -5.16 -6.53 20.18
CA ARG A 39 -5.60 -7.83 20.66
C ARG A 39 -5.98 -8.72 19.48
N SER A 40 -5.28 -9.83 19.33
CA SER A 40 -5.64 -10.93 18.43
C SER A 40 -6.50 -11.94 19.18
N SER A 41 -7.49 -12.50 18.51
CA SER A 41 -8.32 -13.59 19.07
C SER A 41 -7.54 -14.88 19.29
N LEU A 42 -6.42 -15.10 18.56
CA LEU A 42 -5.64 -16.33 18.60
C LEU A 42 -4.34 -16.19 19.38
N PHE A 43 -3.70 -15.00 19.34
CA PHE A 43 -2.31 -14.84 19.80
C PHE A 43 -2.16 -13.83 20.95
N GLY A 44 -3.27 -13.35 21.54
CA GLY A 44 -3.21 -12.35 22.60
C GLY A 44 -2.84 -10.97 22.05
N ILE A 45 -1.80 -10.32 22.58
CA ILE A 45 -1.31 -9.02 22.09
C ILE A 45 -0.34 -9.26 20.94
N VAL A 46 -0.60 -8.63 19.80
CA VAL A 46 0.27 -8.63 18.62
C VAL A 46 0.63 -7.20 18.26
N SER A 47 1.88 -6.98 17.87
CA SER A 47 2.36 -5.69 17.36
C SER A 47 2.22 -5.65 15.84
N ARG A 48 1.61 -4.60 15.30
CA ARG A 48 1.36 -4.48 13.87
C ARG A 48 2.06 -3.27 13.27
N PRO A 49 2.72 -3.43 12.10
CA PRO A 49 3.33 -2.31 11.39
C PRO A 49 2.25 -1.37 10.86
N VAL A 50 2.36 -0.11 11.22
CA VAL A 50 1.43 0.94 10.77
C VAL A 50 2.19 2.15 10.26
N ALA A 51 1.49 2.98 9.48
CA ALA A 51 1.95 4.29 9.05
C ALA A 51 0.85 5.34 9.25
N LYS A 52 1.25 6.54 9.64
CA LYS A 52 0.35 7.69 9.72
C LYS A 52 0.27 8.36 8.35
N ILE A 53 -0.90 8.32 7.76
CA ILE A 53 -1.21 8.90 6.45
C ILE A 53 -2.18 10.07 6.62
N ILE A 54 -1.95 11.14 5.88
CA ILE A 54 -2.93 12.23 5.75
C ILE A 54 -3.61 12.09 4.40
N LEU A 55 -4.93 11.91 4.41
CA LEU A 55 -5.78 11.83 3.22
C LEU A 55 -6.44 13.18 2.96
N GLU A 56 -6.52 13.58 1.68
CA GLU A 56 -7.14 14.84 1.23
C GLU A 56 -6.70 16.05 2.06
N ARG A 57 -5.40 16.09 2.44
CA ARG A 57 -4.70 17.17 3.15
C ARG A 57 -5.15 17.44 4.59
N LYS A 58 -6.15 16.74 5.11
CA LYS A 58 -6.72 17.05 6.44
C LYS A 58 -7.15 15.84 7.28
N PHE A 59 -7.39 14.69 6.67
CA PHE A 59 -7.84 13.51 7.42
C PHE A 59 -6.67 12.59 7.76
N ILE A 60 -6.36 12.45 9.02
CA ILE A 60 -5.28 11.60 9.53
C ILE A 60 -5.82 10.19 9.76
N GLN A 61 -5.14 9.20 9.19
CA GLN A 61 -5.44 7.78 9.39
C GLN A 61 -4.17 7.00 9.71
N TRP A 62 -4.28 6.07 10.63
CA TRP A 62 -3.29 5.04 10.85
C TRP A 62 -3.68 3.82 10.02
N MET A 63 -2.79 3.39 9.15
CA MET A 63 -3.04 2.32 8.20
C MET A 63 -2.02 1.22 8.39
N TYR A 64 -2.46 -0.04 8.34
CA TYR A 64 -1.54 -1.18 8.36
C TYR A 64 -0.68 -1.17 7.11
N VAL A 65 0.62 -1.35 7.29
CA VAL A 65 1.56 -1.46 6.16
C VAL A 65 1.52 -2.90 5.67
N ASP A 66 0.88 -3.12 4.53
CA ASP A 66 0.65 -4.45 3.98
C ASP A 66 1.37 -4.62 2.63
N SER A 67 2.51 -5.32 2.67
CA SER A 67 3.28 -5.63 1.46
C SER A 67 2.61 -6.68 0.56
N GLY A 68 1.60 -7.40 1.06
CA GLY A 68 0.80 -8.36 0.30
C GLY A 68 -0.39 -7.72 -0.42
N ALA A 69 -0.80 -6.51 -0.01
CA ALA A 69 -1.88 -5.79 -0.68
C ALA A 69 -1.35 -5.00 -1.89
N ASP A 70 -1.92 -5.24 -3.05
CA ASP A 70 -1.55 -4.48 -4.26
C ASP A 70 -1.96 -3.03 -4.15
N ILE A 71 -3.16 -2.75 -3.66
CA ILE A 71 -3.74 -1.41 -3.61
C ILE A 71 -4.11 -1.02 -2.18
N THR A 72 -3.96 0.25 -1.86
CA THR A 72 -4.44 0.84 -0.59
C THR A 72 -5.94 0.69 -0.47
N LEU A 73 -6.43 0.22 0.68
CA LEU A 73 -7.85 -0.05 0.94
C LEU A 73 -8.34 0.80 2.12
N ILE A 74 -9.52 1.39 1.94
CA ILE A 74 -10.21 2.14 3.00
C ILE A 74 -11.68 1.71 3.11
N PRO A 75 -12.26 1.71 4.34
CA PRO A 75 -13.68 1.45 4.57
C PRO A 75 -14.62 2.46 3.91
N LEU A 76 -15.90 2.10 3.80
CA LEU A 76 -16.95 2.96 3.25
C LEU A 76 -17.04 4.31 3.96
N SER A 77 -17.04 4.30 5.29
CA SER A 77 -17.16 5.51 6.13
C SER A 77 -15.99 6.46 5.94
N VAL A 78 -14.76 5.93 5.88
CA VAL A 78 -13.55 6.74 5.67
C VAL A 78 -13.58 7.43 4.30
N GLY A 79 -14.00 6.71 3.25
CA GLY A 79 -14.16 7.33 1.93
C GLY A 79 -15.17 8.46 1.93
N LYS A 80 -16.33 8.28 2.59
CA LYS A 80 -17.34 9.35 2.76
C LYS A 80 -16.78 10.54 3.53
N LEU A 81 -16.04 10.27 4.62
CA LEU A 81 -15.43 11.30 5.47
C LEU A 81 -14.47 12.19 4.67
N ILE A 82 -13.69 11.62 3.76
CA ILE A 82 -12.77 12.37 2.90
C ILE A 82 -13.44 12.97 1.65
N GLY A 83 -14.77 12.85 1.52
CA GLY A 83 -15.56 13.46 0.46
C GLY A 83 -15.70 12.61 -0.80
N LEU A 84 -15.38 11.31 -0.75
CA LEU A 84 -15.61 10.44 -1.89
C LEU A 84 -17.10 10.15 -2.06
N HIS A 85 -17.53 10.17 -3.29
CA HIS A 85 -18.89 9.79 -3.71
C HIS A 85 -18.81 8.97 -4.99
N ARG A 86 -19.82 8.11 -5.19
CA ARG A 86 -19.95 7.36 -6.45
C ARG A 86 -20.52 8.25 -7.54
N THR A 87 -19.97 8.10 -8.72
CA THR A 87 -20.45 8.74 -9.94
C THR A 87 -20.92 7.68 -10.95
N ARG A 88 -21.62 8.08 -11.97
CA ARG A 88 -22.04 7.16 -13.07
C ARG A 88 -20.85 6.58 -13.85
N LYS A 89 -19.68 7.20 -13.77
CA LYS A 89 -18.45 6.75 -14.43
C LYS A 89 -17.66 5.73 -13.62
N ASP A 90 -17.99 5.56 -12.34
CA ASP A 90 -17.27 4.64 -11.47
C ASP A 90 -17.68 3.20 -11.77
N ARG A 91 -16.67 2.37 -11.99
CA ARG A 91 -16.87 0.91 -12.11
C ARG A 91 -16.83 0.31 -10.71
N LEU A 92 -17.80 -0.56 -10.44
CA LEU A 92 -17.78 -1.41 -9.26
C LEU A 92 -16.91 -2.63 -9.59
N GLU A 93 -15.82 -2.76 -8.90
CA GLU A 93 -14.87 -3.86 -9.04
C GLU A 93 -14.86 -4.72 -7.77
N ARG A 94 -14.14 -5.84 -7.80
CA ARG A 94 -13.97 -6.71 -6.64
C ARG A 94 -12.49 -7.00 -6.44
N ILE A 95 -12.04 -6.89 -5.20
CA ILE A 95 -10.75 -7.43 -4.77
C ILE A 95 -11.00 -8.70 -3.97
N PHE A 96 -10.08 -9.64 -4.10
CA PHE A 96 -10.16 -10.93 -3.44
C PHE A 96 -9.08 -11.00 -2.35
N GLY A 97 -9.49 -11.48 -1.19
CA GLY A 97 -8.60 -11.79 -0.09
C GLY A 97 -8.36 -13.30 0.06
N VAL A 98 -7.74 -13.67 1.15
CA VAL A 98 -7.56 -15.08 1.52
C VAL A 98 -8.93 -15.74 1.70
N GLY A 99 -9.10 -16.94 1.19
CA GLY A 99 -10.34 -17.74 1.34
C GLY A 99 -11.46 -17.33 0.37
N GLN A 100 -11.16 -16.72 -0.77
CA GLN A 100 -12.11 -16.33 -1.82
C GLN A 100 -13.18 -15.31 -1.40
N SER A 101 -13.08 -14.74 -0.21
CA SER A 101 -13.93 -13.60 0.15
C SER A 101 -13.61 -12.41 -0.76
N SER A 102 -14.66 -11.75 -1.27
CA SER A 102 -14.47 -10.60 -2.17
C SER A 102 -15.09 -9.35 -1.58
N VAL A 103 -14.37 -8.24 -1.71
CA VAL A 103 -14.80 -6.91 -1.27
C VAL A 103 -15.18 -6.07 -2.48
N PRO A 104 -16.42 -5.55 -2.58
CA PRO A 104 -16.80 -4.60 -3.61
C PRO A 104 -16.11 -3.26 -3.38
N ILE A 105 -15.46 -2.73 -4.40
CA ILE A 105 -14.69 -1.49 -4.34
C ILE A 105 -14.98 -0.57 -5.50
N VAL A 106 -14.63 0.69 -5.32
CA VAL A 106 -14.47 1.68 -6.38
C VAL A 106 -13.06 2.25 -6.30
N ILE A 107 -12.33 2.26 -7.41
CA ILE A 107 -10.98 2.86 -7.45
C ILE A 107 -11.12 4.37 -7.56
N LYS A 108 -10.49 5.09 -6.64
CA LYS A 108 -10.46 6.57 -6.60
C LYS A 108 -9.01 7.06 -6.56
N ARG A 109 -8.78 8.26 -7.12
CA ARG A 109 -7.53 9.00 -6.92
C ARG A 109 -7.72 9.99 -5.78
N VAL A 110 -6.76 9.99 -4.86
CA VAL A 110 -6.76 10.86 -3.68
C VAL A 110 -5.40 11.47 -3.47
N HIS A 111 -5.36 12.60 -2.78
CA HIS A 111 -4.13 13.17 -2.28
C HIS A 111 -3.75 12.48 -0.98
N MET A 112 -2.53 11.97 -0.94
CA MET A 112 -1.96 11.34 0.23
C MET A 112 -0.70 12.10 0.67
N GLN A 113 -0.45 12.08 1.98
CA GLN A 113 0.80 12.58 2.53
C GLN A 113 1.34 11.58 3.54
N LEU A 114 2.62 11.23 3.40
CA LEU A 114 3.41 10.44 4.32
C LEU A 114 4.64 11.25 4.73
N GLY A 115 4.76 11.52 6.03
CA GLY A 115 5.75 12.47 6.52
C GLY A 115 5.59 13.83 5.85
N LYS A 116 6.65 14.30 5.19
CA LYS A 116 6.64 15.57 4.42
C LYS A 116 6.29 15.40 2.94
N THR A 117 6.24 14.16 2.44
CA THR A 117 5.99 13.88 1.02
C THR A 117 4.51 13.83 0.71
N ARG A 118 4.10 14.62 -0.26
CA ARG A 118 2.74 14.66 -0.81
C ARG A 118 2.73 14.04 -2.20
N PHE A 119 1.76 13.21 -2.48
CA PHE A 119 1.59 12.52 -3.77
C PHE A 119 0.13 12.20 -4.03
N GLN A 120 -0.20 11.89 -5.27
CA GLN A 120 -1.49 11.31 -5.63
C GLN A 120 -1.35 9.80 -5.72
N ALA A 121 -2.34 9.09 -5.18
CA ALA A 121 -2.40 7.65 -5.24
C ALA A 121 -3.81 7.17 -5.61
N ARG A 122 -3.86 6.02 -6.26
CA ARG A 122 -5.10 5.27 -6.39
C ARG A 122 -5.34 4.51 -5.11
N LEU A 123 -6.59 4.47 -4.68
CA LEU A 123 -7.01 3.61 -3.59
C LEU A 123 -8.32 2.89 -3.93
N ALA A 124 -8.50 1.75 -3.31
CA ALA A 124 -9.73 0.99 -3.31
C ALA A 124 -10.64 1.51 -2.19
N TRP A 125 -11.68 2.22 -2.56
CA TRP A 125 -12.73 2.62 -1.63
C TRP A 125 -13.76 1.49 -1.53
N SER A 126 -13.75 0.79 -0.39
CA SER A 126 -14.69 -0.27 -0.11
C SER A 126 -16.13 0.24 -0.10
N GLN A 127 -17.04 -0.57 -0.59
CA GLN A 127 -18.47 -0.30 -0.52
C GLN A 127 -19.15 -0.99 0.67
N ILE A 128 -18.33 -1.59 1.55
CA ILE A 128 -18.74 -2.14 2.85
C ILE A 128 -17.84 -1.55 3.95
N GLU A 129 -18.29 -1.67 5.19
CA GLU A 129 -17.58 -1.10 6.34
C GLU A 129 -16.51 -2.05 6.90
N ASP A 130 -16.81 -3.34 6.93
CA ASP A 130 -15.98 -4.35 7.60
C ASP A 130 -14.75 -4.73 6.76
N VAL A 131 -13.84 -3.76 6.63
CA VAL A 131 -12.53 -3.93 5.99
C VAL A 131 -11.48 -3.12 6.76
N PRO A 132 -10.24 -3.61 6.86
CA PRO A 132 -9.17 -2.86 7.49
C PRO A 132 -8.69 -1.68 6.62
N LEU A 133 -8.05 -0.71 7.29
CA LEU A 133 -7.27 0.34 6.63
C LEU A 133 -5.91 -0.23 6.23
N LEU A 134 -5.70 -0.51 4.94
CA LEU A 134 -4.46 -1.09 4.41
C LEU A 134 -3.72 -0.08 3.55
N LEU A 135 -2.42 0.07 3.78
CA LEU A 135 -1.50 0.79 2.92
C LEU A 135 -0.84 -0.20 1.96
N GLY A 136 -1.32 -0.25 0.72
CA GLY A 136 -0.87 -1.17 -0.31
C GLY A 136 0.32 -0.66 -1.11
N ARG A 137 0.82 -1.52 -2.02
CA ARG A 137 2.07 -1.29 -2.78
C ARG A 137 1.93 -0.27 -3.90
N ILE A 138 0.88 -0.40 -4.71
CA ILE A 138 0.68 0.44 -5.90
C ILE A 138 0.52 1.91 -5.49
N ASP A 139 1.26 2.79 -6.17
CA ASP A 139 1.26 4.23 -5.96
C ASP A 139 1.76 4.70 -4.57
N VAL A 140 2.18 3.80 -3.66
CA VAL A 140 2.78 4.15 -2.37
C VAL A 140 4.22 3.66 -2.29
N PHE A 141 4.46 2.35 -2.32
CA PHE A 141 5.80 1.77 -2.16
C PHE A 141 6.75 2.13 -3.32
N ARG A 142 6.22 2.55 -4.47
CA ARG A 142 7.06 3.09 -5.55
C ARG A 142 7.73 4.43 -5.20
N PHE A 143 7.24 5.13 -4.19
CA PHE A 143 7.81 6.40 -3.73
C PHE A 143 8.72 6.25 -2.53
N PHE A 144 8.69 5.09 -1.86
CA PHE A 144 9.40 4.87 -0.61
C PHE A 144 9.95 3.45 -0.53
N ASP A 145 11.17 3.34 -0.03
CA ASP A 145 11.63 2.08 0.51
C ASP A 145 11.01 1.88 1.90
N VAL A 146 10.45 0.70 2.13
CA VAL A 146 9.74 0.37 3.37
C VAL A 146 10.49 -0.73 4.10
N THR A 147 10.92 -0.43 5.32
CA THR A 147 11.61 -1.39 6.18
C THR A 147 10.78 -1.65 7.43
N LEU A 148 10.44 -2.90 7.67
CA LEU A 148 9.81 -3.37 8.90
C LEU A 148 10.90 -3.85 9.85
N LYS A 149 11.17 -3.08 10.90
CA LYS A 149 12.13 -3.45 11.96
C LYS A 149 11.41 -4.17 13.08
N GLU A 150 11.18 -5.46 12.90
CA GLU A 150 10.38 -6.28 13.82
C GLU A 150 10.90 -6.22 15.26
N LYS A 151 12.22 -6.40 15.48
CA LYS A 151 12.82 -6.35 16.81
C LYS A 151 12.72 -4.99 17.49
N ALA A 152 12.64 -3.91 16.72
CA ALA A 152 12.54 -2.54 17.23
C ALA A 152 11.08 -2.04 17.26
N HIS A 153 10.13 -2.82 16.75
CA HIS A 153 8.72 -2.47 16.58
C HIS A 153 8.51 -1.13 15.87
N VAL A 154 9.22 -0.93 14.74
CA VAL A 154 9.18 0.33 13.99
C VAL A 154 9.06 0.05 12.48
N THR A 155 8.16 0.77 11.81
CA THR A 155 8.10 0.88 10.36
C THR A 155 8.91 2.10 9.92
N VAL A 156 9.83 1.94 8.97
CA VAL A 156 10.67 3.03 8.44
C VAL A 156 10.37 3.23 6.96
N PHE A 157 10.10 4.46 6.58
CA PHE A 157 9.98 4.88 5.19
C PHE A 157 11.15 5.78 4.84
N THR A 158 11.85 5.48 3.74
CA THR A 158 12.95 6.28 3.19
C THR A 158 12.68 6.61 1.72
N ARG A 159 13.23 7.75 1.28
CA ARG A 159 13.12 8.21 -0.11
C ARG A 159 14.39 8.92 -0.51
#